data_871b38f08bad89c99124cf4c3b85f3ea
#
_entry.id   871b38f08bad89c99124cf4c3b85f3ea
#
_cell.length_a   1.000
_cell.length_b   1.000
_cell.length_c   1.000
_cell.angle_alpha   90.00
_cell.angle_beta   90.00
_cell.angle_gamma   90.00
#
_symmetry.space_group_name_H-M   'P 1'
#
loop_
_entity.id
_entity.type
_entity.pdbx_description
1 polymer ?
#
loop_
_entity_poly.entity_id
_entity_poly.type
_entity_poly.pdbx_seq_one_letter_code
_entity_poly.pdbx_strand_id
1 'polypeptide(L)'
;MFNALIVNKNEEGKTSAAVEQITLDDLPAGDVTVAVEYSTVNYKDGLCIGPGGGLVRNYPHIPGIDFAGTVEASDDARYKAGDKVVLTGWRVGEAHWGGYSQKARVSGDWLVPLPSGLDTRQAMAVGT
;
A
#
# COMPACT_ATOMS: atom_id res chain seq x y z
N MET A 1 5.50 0.48 16.12
CA MET A 1 4.11 0.21 15.69
C MET A 1 3.62 1.36 14.82
N PHE A 2 2.77 1.07 13.86
CA PHE A 2 2.18 2.07 12.97
C PHE A 2 0.75 1.69 12.63
N ASN A 3 0.00 2.64 12.08
CA ASN A 3 -1.41 2.46 11.76
C ASN A 3 -1.60 1.95 10.34
N ALA A 4 -2.58 1.07 10.17
CA ALA A 4 -3.01 0.57 8.88
C ALA A 4 -4.51 0.32 8.88
N LEU A 5 -5.14 0.48 7.72
CA LEU A 5 -6.54 0.09 7.54
C LEU A 5 -6.57 -1.40 7.22
N ILE A 6 -7.07 -2.20 8.15
CA ILE A 6 -7.14 -3.65 8.01
C ILE A 6 -8.55 -4.07 7.64
N VAL A 7 -8.67 -4.84 6.58
CA VAL A 7 -9.93 -5.45 6.17
C VAL A 7 -9.88 -6.92 6.55
N ASN A 8 -10.88 -7.35 7.31
CA ASN A 8 -11.05 -8.74 7.71
C ASN A 8 -12.35 -9.30 7.14
N LYS A 9 -12.41 -10.61 7.05
CA LYS A 9 -13.59 -11.33 6.62
C LYS A 9 -13.92 -12.38 7.67
N ASN A 10 -15.17 -12.38 8.16
CA ASN A 10 -15.61 -13.34 9.16
C ASN A 10 -16.05 -14.67 8.52
N GLU A 11 -16.44 -15.63 9.35
CA GLU A 11 -16.86 -16.96 8.90
C GLU A 11 -18.12 -16.91 8.02
N GLU A 12 -18.96 -15.87 8.20
CA GLU A 12 -20.16 -15.67 7.40
C GLU A 12 -19.90 -14.99 6.06
N GLY A 13 -18.63 -14.66 5.77
CA GLY A 13 -18.25 -14.00 4.54
C GLY A 13 -18.43 -12.48 4.57
N LYS A 14 -18.71 -11.89 5.72
CA LYS A 14 -18.84 -10.43 5.84
C LYS A 14 -17.49 -9.80 6.10
N THR A 15 -17.23 -8.71 5.39
CA THR A 15 -16.01 -7.92 5.56
C THR A 15 -16.23 -6.79 6.56
N SER A 16 -15.16 -6.44 7.25
CA SER A 16 -15.12 -5.27 8.13
C SER A 16 -13.76 -4.60 7.98
N ALA A 17 -13.73 -3.29 8.12
CA ALA A 17 -12.52 -2.51 8.01
C ALA A 17 -12.36 -1.63 9.25
N ALA A 18 -11.13 -1.60 9.78
CA ALA A 18 -10.79 -0.77 10.93
C ALA A 18 -9.34 -0.37 10.88
N VAL A 19 -9.03 0.79 11.43
CA VAL A 19 -7.63 1.21 11.62
C VAL A 19 -7.08 0.46 12.82
N GLU A 20 -5.99 -0.26 12.62
CA GLU A 20 -5.33 -1.05 13.65
C GLU A 20 -3.84 -0.74 13.67
N GLN A 21 -3.21 -0.98 14.81
CA GLN A 21 -1.76 -0.88 14.91
C GLN A 21 -1.12 -2.22 14.57
N ILE A 22 -0.12 -2.18 13.70
CA ILE A 22 0.66 -3.34 13.29
C ILE A 22 2.16 -3.02 13.39
N THR A 23 2.98 -4.03 13.15
CA THR A 23 4.43 -3.89 13.16
C THR A 23 5.01 -4.24 11.79
N LEU A 24 6.30 -3.95 11.60
CA LEU A 24 6.99 -4.30 10.36
C LEU A 24 6.95 -5.81 10.08
N ASP A 25 6.92 -6.63 11.13
CA ASP A 25 6.87 -8.09 10.97
C ASP A 25 5.54 -8.57 10.37
N ASP A 26 4.49 -7.78 10.49
CA ASP A 26 3.18 -8.11 9.91
C ASP A 26 3.12 -7.86 8.40
N LEU A 27 4.02 -7.02 7.88
CA LEU A 27 4.02 -6.68 6.45
C LEU A 27 4.45 -7.88 5.60
N PRO A 28 3.92 -7.99 4.37
CA PRO A 28 4.33 -9.06 3.47
C PRO A 28 5.80 -8.93 3.07
N ALA A 29 6.35 -10.00 2.53
CA ALA A 29 7.72 -10.02 2.04
C ALA A 29 7.90 -9.04 0.87
N GLY A 30 9.06 -8.43 0.80
CA GLY A 30 9.45 -7.51 -0.25
C GLY A 30 10.83 -6.95 0.03
N ASP A 31 11.45 -6.36 -0.96
CA ASP A 31 12.82 -5.87 -0.83
C ASP A 31 12.91 -4.37 -0.53
N VAL A 32 11.81 -3.64 -0.57
CA VAL A 32 11.79 -2.21 -0.24
C VAL A 32 10.67 -1.91 0.75
N THR A 33 11.02 -1.25 1.84
CA THR A 33 10.06 -0.75 2.84
C THR A 33 9.93 0.76 2.68
N VAL A 34 8.69 1.23 2.53
CA VAL A 34 8.37 2.63 2.26
C VAL A 34 7.55 3.22 3.39
N ALA A 35 7.96 4.40 3.87
CA ALA A 35 7.11 5.23 4.72
C ALA A 35 6.12 5.95 3.79
N VAL A 36 4.87 5.51 3.81
CA VAL A 36 3.82 6.05 2.93
C VAL A 36 3.44 7.44 3.43
N GLU A 37 3.47 8.41 2.53
CA GLU A 37 3.11 9.80 2.83
C GLU A 37 1.73 10.14 2.31
N TYR A 38 1.38 9.66 1.12
CA TYR A 38 0.08 9.89 0.48
C TYR A 38 -0.38 8.66 -0.28
N SER A 39 -1.67 8.47 -0.32
CA SER A 39 -2.36 7.50 -1.16
C SER A 39 -3.61 8.18 -1.69
N THR A 40 -4.39 7.49 -2.52
CA THR A 40 -5.63 8.04 -3.09
C THR A 40 -6.78 7.08 -2.88
N VAL A 41 -7.99 7.54 -3.17
CA VAL A 41 -9.18 6.71 -3.10
C VAL A 41 -9.66 6.44 -4.53
N ASN A 42 -9.75 5.16 -4.87
CA ASN A 42 -10.15 4.70 -6.19
C ASN A 42 -11.33 3.73 -6.08
N TYR A 43 -12.05 3.55 -7.16
CA TYR A 43 -13.18 2.63 -7.22
C TYR A 43 -12.78 1.20 -6.78
N LYS A 44 -11.61 0.75 -7.21
CA LYS A 44 -11.09 -0.57 -6.82
C LYS A 44 -10.89 -0.71 -5.32
N ASP A 45 -10.44 0.35 -4.65
CA ASP A 45 -10.27 0.34 -3.20
C ASP A 45 -11.61 0.11 -2.50
N GLY A 46 -12.65 0.74 -3.01
CA GLY A 46 -14.02 0.53 -2.53
C GLY A 46 -14.48 -0.92 -2.71
N LEU A 47 -14.13 -1.55 -3.83
CA LEU A 47 -14.44 -2.96 -4.07
C LEU A 47 -13.70 -3.87 -3.10
N CYS A 48 -12.49 -3.51 -2.69
CA CYS A 48 -11.70 -4.30 -1.74
C CYS A 48 -12.21 -4.19 -0.31
N ILE A 49 -12.81 -3.06 0.05
CA ILE A 49 -13.32 -2.79 1.41
C ILE A 49 -14.77 -3.25 1.56
N GLY A 50 -15.56 -3.07 0.52
CA GLY A 50 -17.01 -3.27 0.56
C GLY A 50 -17.45 -4.72 0.61
N PRO A 51 -18.74 -4.93 0.94
CA PRO A 51 -19.31 -6.27 0.97
C PRO A 51 -19.33 -6.89 -0.41
N GLY A 52 -19.05 -8.19 -0.47
CA GLY A 52 -19.03 -8.94 -1.71
C GLY A 52 -17.81 -8.69 -2.58
N GLY A 53 -16.78 -8.06 -2.05
CA GLY A 53 -15.55 -7.78 -2.77
C GLY A 53 -14.83 -9.05 -3.22
N GLY A 54 -15.08 -9.51 -4.44
CA GLY A 54 -14.44 -10.70 -5.00
C GLY A 54 -12.99 -10.48 -5.42
N LEU A 55 -12.47 -9.26 -5.31
CA LEU A 55 -11.09 -8.95 -5.70
C LEU A 55 -10.08 -9.45 -4.67
N VAL A 56 -10.40 -9.34 -3.39
CA VAL A 56 -9.51 -9.77 -2.31
C VAL A 56 -9.75 -11.24 -2.01
N ARG A 57 -8.69 -12.04 -2.09
CA ARG A 57 -8.78 -13.49 -1.89
C ARG A 57 -8.20 -13.94 -0.56
N ASN A 58 -7.30 -13.16 0.02
CA ASN A 58 -6.63 -13.49 1.27
C ASN A 58 -6.87 -12.38 2.30
N TYR A 59 -7.25 -12.75 3.50
CA TYR A 59 -7.49 -11.84 4.61
C TYR A 59 -6.61 -12.22 5.81
N PRO A 60 -6.19 -11.29 6.65
CA PRO A 60 -6.47 -9.85 6.57
C PRO A 60 -5.80 -9.20 5.36
N HIS A 61 -6.31 -8.04 4.96
CA HIS A 61 -5.82 -7.32 3.80
C HIS A 61 -5.72 -5.82 4.08
N ILE A 62 -4.76 -5.16 3.46
CA ILE A 62 -4.66 -3.70 3.46
C ILE A 62 -4.91 -3.22 2.02
N PRO A 63 -6.00 -2.48 1.77
CA PRO A 63 -6.26 -1.92 0.45
C PRO A 63 -5.38 -0.70 0.15
N GLY A 64 -5.65 -0.01 -0.94
CA GLY A 64 -4.89 1.13 -1.42
C GLY A 64 -4.03 0.74 -2.61
N ILE A 65 -4.52 1.03 -3.84
CA ILE A 65 -3.87 0.56 -5.07
C ILE A 65 -2.69 1.41 -5.50
N ASP A 66 -2.45 2.52 -4.82
CA ASP A 66 -1.32 3.39 -5.09
C ASP A 66 -0.81 4.03 -3.81
N PHE A 67 0.41 4.52 -3.87
CA PHE A 67 0.96 5.36 -2.82
C PHE A 67 2.22 6.09 -3.31
N ALA A 68 2.60 7.12 -2.57
CA ALA A 68 3.88 7.78 -2.71
C ALA A 68 4.47 8.01 -1.32
N GLY A 69 5.77 7.91 -1.21
CA GLY A 69 6.43 8.05 0.07
C GLY A 69 7.94 8.02 -0.04
N THR A 70 8.57 7.80 1.10
CA THR A 70 10.02 7.79 1.25
C THR A 70 10.49 6.40 1.63
N VAL A 71 11.49 5.89 0.95
CA VAL A 71 12.11 4.60 1.27
C VAL A 71 12.74 4.68 2.66
N GLU A 72 12.40 3.75 3.53
CA GLU A 72 13.02 3.60 4.86
C GLU A 72 14.16 2.58 4.84
N ALA A 73 13.99 1.48 4.12
CA ALA A 73 14.98 0.41 4.02
C ALA A 73 14.84 -0.28 2.66
N SER A 74 15.94 -0.72 2.11
CA SER A 74 15.94 -1.36 0.79
C SER A 74 17.05 -2.39 0.69
N ASP A 75 16.69 -3.56 0.16
CA ASP A 75 17.63 -4.57 -0.30
C ASP A 75 17.80 -4.51 -1.82
N ASP A 76 17.10 -3.60 -2.50
CA ASP A 76 17.20 -3.37 -3.94
C ASP A 76 18.23 -2.28 -4.19
N ALA A 77 19.24 -2.59 -5.03
CA ALA A 77 20.35 -1.68 -5.31
C ALA A 77 19.91 -0.37 -5.98
N ARG A 78 18.73 -0.34 -6.61
CA ARG A 78 18.19 0.86 -7.26
C ARG A 78 17.67 1.90 -6.28
N TYR A 79 17.37 1.49 -5.04
CA TYR A 79 16.76 2.35 -4.02
C TYR A 79 17.55 2.32 -2.73
N LYS A 80 17.54 3.44 -2.04
CA LYS A 80 18.16 3.58 -0.72
C LYS A 80 17.27 4.41 0.20
N ALA A 81 17.50 4.32 1.49
CA ALA A 81 16.77 5.12 2.47
C ALA A 81 16.85 6.61 2.11
N GLY A 82 15.69 7.28 2.15
CA GLY A 82 15.56 8.69 1.80
C GLY A 82 15.06 8.94 0.38
N ASP A 83 15.08 7.94 -0.50
CA ASP A 83 14.58 8.10 -1.87
C ASP A 83 13.06 8.26 -1.86
N LYS A 84 12.56 9.19 -2.68
CA LYS A 84 11.13 9.38 -2.90
C LYS A 84 10.66 8.49 -4.04
N VAL A 85 9.56 7.78 -3.82
CA VAL A 85 9.05 6.77 -4.76
C VAL A 85 7.54 6.85 -4.90
N VAL A 86 7.06 6.33 -6.02
CA VAL A 86 5.63 6.22 -6.35
C VAL A 86 5.35 4.78 -6.77
N LEU A 87 4.21 4.25 -6.35
CA LEU A 87 3.71 2.95 -6.80
C LEU A 87 2.30 3.09 -7.33
N THR A 88 2.08 2.53 -8.52
CA THR A 88 0.75 2.36 -9.10
C THR A 88 0.69 0.98 -9.75
N GLY A 89 -0.47 0.33 -9.68
CA GLY A 89 -0.65 -0.96 -10.34
C GLY A 89 -0.05 -2.16 -9.60
N TRP A 90 0.38 -3.15 -10.34
CA TRP A 90 1.00 -4.38 -9.85
C TRP A 90 0.14 -5.19 -8.90
N ARG A 91 -1.18 -4.99 -8.93
CA ARG A 91 -2.16 -5.63 -8.04
C ARG A 91 -1.92 -5.31 -6.55
N VAL A 92 -1.16 -4.28 -6.26
CA VAL A 92 -1.00 -3.77 -4.90
C VAL A 92 -2.33 -3.17 -4.43
N GLY A 93 -2.70 -3.45 -3.19
CA GLY A 93 -4.01 -3.10 -2.65
C GLY A 93 -5.11 -4.10 -2.98
N GLU A 94 -4.82 -5.11 -3.79
CA GLU A 94 -5.73 -6.16 -4.22
C GLU A 94 -5.19 -7.55 -3.84
N ALA A 95 -4.05 -7.94 -4.40
CA ALA A 95 -3.39 -9.21 -4.13
C ALA A 95 -2.23 -9.10 -3.16
N HIS A 96 -1.67 -7.91 -3.01
CA HIS A 96 -0.58 -7.58 -2.09
C HIS A 96 -1.03 -6.41 -1.22
N TRP A 97 -0.60 -6.35 0.02
CA TRP A 97 -1.00 -5.27 0.93
C TRP A 97 -0.60 -3.90 0.39
N GLY A 98 -1.55 -2.97 0.39
CA GLY A 98 -1.47 -1.70 -0.31
C GLY A 98 -1.12 -0.49 0.53
N GLY A 99 -1.51 0.67 0.03
CA GLY A 99 -1.08 1.98 0.51
C GLY A 99 -1.85 2.56 1.69
N TYR A 100 -2.95 1.92 2.13
CA TYR A 100 -3.71 2.43 3.30
C TYR A 100 -3.05 2.02 4.61
N SER A 101 -1.78 2.31 4.71
CA SER A 101 -0.92 2.00 5.84
C SER A 101 0.19 3.05 5.90
N GLN A 102 0.64 3.35 7.10
CA GLN A 102 1.75 4.29 7.25
C GLN A 102 3.07 3.74 6.70
N LYS A 103 3.18 2.41 6.61
CA LYS A 103 4.35 1.77 5.99
C LYS A 103 3.89 0.62 5.10
N ALA A 104 4.58 0.43 3.99
CA ALA A 104 4.32 -0.65 3.04
C ALA A 104 5.64 -1.33 2.68
N ARG A 105 5.57 -2.63 2.38
CA ARG A 105 6.74 -3.38 1.88
C ARG A 105 6.37 -4.03 0.56
N VAL A 106 7.17 -3.74 -0.45
CA VAL A 106 6.88 -4.11 -1.85
C VAL A 106 8.14 -4.55 -2.56
N SER A 107 7.96 -5.11 -3.76
CA SER A 107 9.08 -5.34 -4.67
C SER A 107 9.56 -4.01 -5.23
N GLY A 108 10.87 -3.83 -5.30
CA GLY A 108 11.47 -2.65 -5.95
C GLY A 108 11.11 -2.53 -7.42
N ASP A 109 10.78 -3.65 -8.07
CA ASP A 109 10.35 -3.66 -9.48
C ASP A 109 9.04 -2.90 -9.69
N TRP A 110 8.24 -2.74 -8.65
CA TRP A 110 6.93 -2.08 -8.71
C TRP A 110 7.00 -0.58 -8.47
N LEU A 111 8.15 -0.09 -8.02
CA LEU A 111 8.34 1.31 -7.67
C LEU A 111 8.91 2.10 -8.85
N VAL A 112 8.57 3.38 -8.86
CA VAL A 112 9.13 4.36 -9.80
C VAL A 112 9.70 5.50 -8.96
N PRO A 113 10.90 6.00 -9.29
CA PRO A 113 11.41 7.20 -8.63
C PRO A 113 10.45 8.38 -8.85
N LEU A 114 10.24 9.18 -7.83
CA LEU A 114 9.41 10.38 -7.94
C LEU A 114 10.05 11.31 -8.96
N PRO A 115 9.32 11.77 -10.00
CA PRO A 115 9.85 12.68 -10.99
C PRO A 115 10.33 14.01 -10.38
N SER A 116 11.39 14.55 -10.92
CA SER A 116 11.89 15.87 -10.53
C SER A 116 10.81 16.93 -10.74
N GLY A 117 10.63 17.80 -9.78
CA GLY A 117 9.63 18.87 -9.85
C GLY A 117 8.27 18.52 -9.28
N LEU A 118 8.07 17.28 -8.83
CA LEU A 118 6.86 16.84 -8.11
C LEU A 118 7.21 16.45 -6.68
N ASP A 119 6.30 16.71 -5.77
CA ASP A 119 6.33 16.11 -4.44
C ASP A 119 5.39 14.91 -4.37
N THR A 120 5.42 14.17 -3.27
CA THR A 120 4.60 12.96 -3.09
C THR A 120 3.12 13.28 -3.12
N ARG A 121 2.71 14.42 -2.59
CA ARG A 121 1.33 14.88 -2.61
C ARG A 121 0.84 15.14 -4.04
N GLN A 122 1.66 15.83 -4.83
CA GLN A 122 1.32 16.15 -6.22
C GLN A 122 1.25 14.88 -7.07
N ALA A 123 2.17 13.94 -6.85
CA ALA A 123 2.14 12.66 -7.57
C ALA A 123 0.83 11.91 -7.31
N MET A 124 0.36 11.89 -6.07
CA MET A 124 -0.91 11.24 -5.74
C MET A 124 -2.12 12.04 -6.23
N ALA A 125 -2.01 13.35 -6.36
CA ALA A 125 -3.06 14.16 -6.95
C ALA A 125 -3.30 13.84 -8.43
N VAL A 126 -2.27 13.38 -9.15
CA VAL A 126 -2.44 12.85 -10.52
C VAL A 126 -3.28 11.58 -10.47
N GLY A 127 -3.05 10.72 -9.50
CA GLY A 127 -3.83 9.52 -9.24
C GLY A 127 -3.52 8.36 -10.18
N THR A 128 -4.20 7.31 -9.93
CA THR A 128 -4.12 6.09 -10.75
C THR A 128 -5.19 6.08 -11.84
#